data_1f7bbd264fdc38a404b410fba62ab501
#
_entry.id   1f7bbd264fdc38a404b410fba62ab501
#
_cell.length_a   1.000
_cell.length_b   1.000
_cell.length_c   1.000
_cell.angle_alpha   90.00
_cell.angle_beta   90.00
_cell.angle_gamma   90.00
#
_symmetry.space_group_name_H-M   'P 1'
#
loop_
_entity.id
_entity.type
_entity.pdbx_description
1 polymer ?
#
loop_
_entity_poly.entity_id
_entity_poly.type
_entity_poly.pdbx_seq_one_letter_code
_entity_poly.pdbx_strand_id
1 'polypeptide(L)'
;YLTHGGRSLPEGVAPERFEIVVNMIAHTAPRRARLRVQVAESDPTVPTLFDLFPGVEAMEREAFDMFGVVFENHPDPTRILMPPDWDGHPLRKDFGVGSVPVQFKGAAAPR
;
A
#
# COMPACT_ATOMS: atom_id res chain seq x y z
N TYR A 1 2.16 0.82 -11.60
CA TYR A 1 2.62 0.54 -12.00
C TYR A 1 2.05 -0.43 -12.26
N LEU A 2 2.01 -0.32 -12.45
CA LEU A 2 1.60 -1.04 -12.58
C LEU A 2 0.41 -1.30 -12.98
N THR A 3 -0.28 -0.49 -13.10
CA THR A 3 -1.56 -0.69 -13.37
C THR A 3 -1.73 -1.54 -14.50
N HIS A 4 -1.07 -1.31 -15.50
CA HIS A 4 -1.29 -2.11 -16.62
C HIS A 4 -0.09 -2.83 -16.96
N GLY A 5 0.75 -3.07 -16.08
CA GLY A 5 2.02 -3.56 -16.37
C GLY A 5 2.05 -4.94 -16.91
N GLY A 6 1.21 -5.29 -17.75
CA GLY A 6 1.19 -6.59 -18.32
C GLY A 6 0.51 -7.63 -17.48
N ARG A 7 -0.04 -7.22 -16.37
CA ARG A 7 -0.74 -8.16 -15.51
C ARG A 7 -2.18 -8.20 -15.96
N SER A 8 -2.67 -9.38 -16.26
CA SER A 8 -4.04 -9.52 -16.66
C SER A 8 -4.90 -9.79 -15.45
N LEU A 9 -6.15 -9.40 -15.52
CA LEU A 9 -7.12 -9.64 -14.46
C LEU A 9 -8.16 -10.60 -14.99
N PRO A 10 -8.77 -11.39 -14.08
CA PRO A 10 -9.84 -12.26 -14.48
C PRO A 10 -11.01 -11.47 -15.03
N GLU A 11 -11.80 -12.13 -15.84
CA GLU A 11 -12.97 -11.52 -16.40
C GLU A 11 -13.89 -11.11 -15.27
N GLY A 12 -14.49 -9.95 -15.36
CA GLY A 12 -15.38 -9.45 -14.33
C GLY A 12 -14.68 -8.62 -13.27
N VAL A 13 -13.35 -8.54 -13.31
CA VAL A 13 -12.59 -7.72 -12.35
C VAL A 13 -12.07 -6.51 -13.09
N ALA A 14 -12.52 -5.33 -12.69
CA ALA A 14 -12.07 -4.09 -13.31
C ALA A 14 -10.74 -3.67 -12.71
N PRO A 15 -9.79 -3.23 -13.52
CA PRO A 15 -8.53 -2.75 -12.96
C PRO A 15 -8.74 -1.43 -12.26
N GLU A 16 -8.05 -1.23 -11.14
CA GLU A 16 -8.10 0.00 -10.38
C GLU A 16 -6.69 0.58 -10.22
N ARG A 17 -6.61 1.75 -9.61
CA ARG A 17 -5.34 2.43 -9.43
C ARG A 17 -4.36 1.62 -8.60
N PHE A 18 -4.85 0.99 -7.55
CA PHE A 18 -4.01 0.25 -6.63
C PHE A 18 -4.39 -1.23 -6.62
N GLU A 19 -3.40 -2.05 -6.35
CA GLU A 19 -3.63 -3.48 -6.18
C GLU A 19 -2.94 -3.93 -4.91
N ILE A 20 -3.70 -4.54 -4.02
CA ILE A 20 -3.14 -5.13 -2.81
C ILE A 20 -2.97 -6.61 -3.08
N VAL A 21 -1.77 -7.12 -2.86
CA VAL A 21 -1.47 -8.53 -3.09
C VAL A 21 -1.23 -9.19 -1.76
N VAL A 22 -2.00 -10.22 -1.46
CA VAL A 22 -1.85 -10.98 -0.23
C VAL A 22 -1.41 -12.39 -0.61
N ASN A 23 -0.25 -12.80 -0.13
CA ASN A 23 0.27 -14.13 -0.36
C ASN A 23 0.09 -14.95 0.89
N MET A 24 -0.51 -16.12 0.75
CA MET A 24 -0.79 -17.00 1.86
C MET A 24 -0.16 -18.37 1.62
N ILE A 25 0.34 -18.96 2.69
CA ILE A 25 0.98 -20.27 2.62
C ILE A 25 0.34 -21.15 3.68
N ALA A 26 -0.10 -22.34 3.27
CA ALA A 26 -0.63 -23.30 4.22
C ALA A 26 0.53 -24.04 4.87
N HIS A 27 0.50 -24.18 6.19
CA HIS A 27 1.57 -24.87 6.89
C HIS A 27 1.39 -26.38 6.90
N THR A 28 0.14 -26.83 6.72
CA THR A 28 -0.15 -28.25 6.82
C THR A 28 -0.16 -28.96 5.48
N ALA A 29 -0.07 -28.23 4.40
CA ALA A 29 -0.05 -28.80 3.07
C ALA A 29 0.74 -27.86 2.17
N PRO A 30 1.38 -28.38 1.13
CA PRO A 30 2.18 -27.54 0.24
C PRO A 30 1.28 -26.72 -0.68
N ARG A 31 0.57 -25.76 -0.13
CA ARG A 31 -0.36 -24.92 -0.87
C ARG A 31 -0.04 -23.46 -0.67
N ARG A 32 -0.22 -22.71 -1.72
CA ARG A 32 -0.09 -21.27 -1.68
C ARG A 32 -1.31 -20.64 -2.34
N ALA A 33 -1.70 -19.49 -1.86
CA ALA A 33 -2.78 -18.73 -2.46
C ALA A 33 -2.34 -17.29 -2.57
N ARG A 34 -2.76 -16.63 -3.64
CA ARG A 34 -2.48 -15.22 -3.83
C ARG A 34 -3.80 -14.52 -4.08
N LEU A 35 -4.10 -13.55 -3.24
CA LEU A 35 -5.27 -12.74 -3.38
C LEU A 35 -4.85 -11.39 -3.94
N ARG A 36 -5.49 -10.97 -5.03
CA ARG A 36 -5.21 -9.67 -5.63
C ARG A 36 -6.47 -8.83 -5.50
N VAL A 37 -6.37 -7.73 -4.78
CA VAL A 37 -7.51 -6.88 -4.50
C VAL A 37 -7.32 -5.56 -5.22
N GLN A 38 -8.26 -5.21 -6.07
CA GLN A 38 -8.23 -3.93 -6.78
C GLN A 38 -8.85 -2.85 -5.91
N VAL A 39 -8.14 -1.75 -5.72
CA VAL A 39 -8.55 -0.69 -4.81
C VAL A 39 -8.64 0.61 -5.58
N ALA A 40 -9.81 1.21 -5.56
CA ALA A 40 -10.06 2.43 -6.32
C ALA A 40 -9.38 3.63 -5.67
N GLU A 41 -8.85 4.51 -6.49
CA GLU A 41 -8.22 5.72 -5.98
C GLU A 41 -9.24 6.62 -5.28
N SER A 42 -10.48 6.63 -5.76
CA SER A 42 -11.50 7.48 -5.18
C SER A 42 -11.94 7.04 -3.78
N ASP A 43 -11.72 5.77 -3.46
CA ASP A 43 -12.07 5.23 -2.15
C ASP A 43 -11.08 4.13 -1.82
N PRO A 44 -9.85 4.48 -1.44
CA PRO A 44 -8.79 3.48 -1.29
C PRO A 44 -8.86 2.81 0.08
N THR A 45 -9.94 2.08 0.32
CA THR A 45 -10.13 1.40 1.59
C THR A 45 -10.33 -0.09 1.37
N VAL A 46 -9.76 -0.89 2.27
CA VAL A 46 -9.96 -2.32 2.31
C VAL A 46 -10.05 -2.75 3.77
N PRO A 47 -10.72 -3.85 4.06
CA PRO A 47 -10.74 -4.34 5.45
C PRO A 47 -9.37 -4.87 5.85
N THR A 48 -9.03 -4.69 7.12
CA THR A 48 -7.78 -5.23 7.62
C THR A 48 -7.84 -6.74 7.73
N LEU A 49 -6.68 -7.37 7.59
CA LEU A 49 -6.56 -8.80 7.84
C LEU A 49 -5.99 -9.08 9.23
N PHE A 50 -5.86 -8.04 10.07
CA PHE A 50 -5.20 -8.19 11.36
C PHE A 50 -5.87 -9.22 12.26
N ASP A 51 -7.20 -9.27 12.23
CA ASP A 51 -7.91 -10.20 13.11
C ASP A 51 -7.63 -11.65 12.76
N LEU A 52 -7.33 -11.94 11.50
CA LEU A 52 -7.01 -13.29 11.06
C LEU A 52 -5.52 -13.57 11.09
N PHE A 53 -4.73 -12.56 10.78
CA PHE A 53 -3.28 -12.71 10.66
C PHE A 53 -2.59 -11.52 11.31
N PRO A 54 -2.38 -11.58 12.62
CA PRO A 54 -1.81 -10.40 13.31
C PRO A 54 -0.46 -9.94 12.78
N GLY A 55 0.26 -10.82 12.10
CA GLY A 55 1.55 -10.43 11.54
C GLY A 55 1.48 -9.41 10.43
N VAL A 56 0.29 -9.08 9.90
CA VAL A 56 0.19 -8.09 8.83
C VAL A 56 0.16 -6.66 9.35
N GLU A 57 0.17 -6.45 10.65
CA GLU A 57 -0.05 -5.12 11.21
C GLU A 57 0.91 -4.08 10.63
N ALA A 58 2.20 -4.37 10.68
CA ALA A 58 3.18 -3.41 10.16
C ALA A 58 3.12 -3.29 8.64
N MET A 59 2.83 -4.38 7.95
CA MET A 59 2.76 -4.34 6.50
C MET A 59 1.59 -3.50 6.03
N GLU A 60 0.47 -3.56 6.73
CA GLU A 60 -0.67 -2.73 6.37
C GLU A 60 -0.40 -1.26 6.67
N ARG A 61 0.30 -0.98 7.76
CA ARG A 61 0.69 0.41 8.04
C ARG A 61 1.62 0.95 6.96
N GLU A 62 2.50 0.11 6.46
CA GLU A 62 3.41 0.54 5.40
C GLU A 62 2.64 0.83 4.11
N ALA A 63 1.67 0.00 3.76
CA ALA A 63 0.86 0.26 2.57
C ALA A 63 0.07 1.55 2.71
N PHE A 64 -0.47 1.81 3.90
CA PHE A 64 -1.14 3.08 4.14
C PHE A 64 -0.16 4.24 4.01
N ASP A 65 1.00 4.11 4.64
CA ASP A 65 1.97 5.20 4.70
C ASP A 65 2.47 5.57 3.31
N MET A 66 2.82 4.58 2.52
CA MET A 66 3.46 4.81 1.23
C MET A 66 2.47 5.06 0.10
N PHE A 67 1.28 4.48 0.16
CA PHE A 67 0.33 4.56 -0.93
C PHE A 67 -1.01 5.19 -0.56
N GLY A 68 -1.31 5.30 0.72
CA GLY A 68 -2.57 5.90 1.14
C GLY A 68 -3.75 4.96 1.15
N VAL A 69 -3.51 3.66 1.12
CA VAL A 69 -4.59 2.69 1.23
C VAL A 69 -4.97 2.56 2.70
N VAL A 70 -6.25 2.75 3.00
CA VAL A 70 -6.74 2.72 4.37
C VAL A 70 -7.25 1.33 4.69
N PHE A 71 -6.76 0.74 5.78
CA PHE A 71 -7.18 -0.58 6.20
C PHE A 71 -8.19 -0.42 7.32
N GLU A 72 -9.44 -0.71 7.02
CA GLU A 72 -10.54 -0.51 7.98
C GLU A 72 -10.37 -1.43 9.17
N ASN A 73 -10.58 -0.87 10.35
CA ASN A 73 -10.50 -1.60 11.62
C ASN A 73 -9.09 -2.03 11.98
N HIS A 74 -8.10 -1.41 11.40
CA HIS A 74 -6.72 -1.66 11.77
C HIS A 74 -6.50 -1.17 13.22
N PRO A 75 -5.76 -1.91 14.03
CA PRO A 75 -5.59 -1.54 15.45
C PRO A 75 -4.75 -0.28 15.65
N ASP A 76 -3.91 0.07 14.69
CA ASP A 76 -3.03 1.23 14.84
C ASP A 76 -2.78 1.87 13.49
N PRO A 77 -3.75 2.64 12.98
CA PRO A 77 -3.65 3.19 11.63
C PRO A 77 -2.76 4.43 11.57
N THR A 78 -1.52 4.31 11.99
CA THR A 78 -0.59 5.42 11.99
C THR A 78 0.55 5.13 11.03
N ARG A 79 1.25 6.17 10.64
CA ARG A 79 2.38 6.00 9.74
C ARG A 79 3.50 5.25 10.43
N ILE A 80 4.32 4.58 9.65
CA ILE A 80 5.40 3.76 10.18
C ILE A 80 6.75 4.18 9.61
N LEU A 81 6.82 4.59 8.36
CA LEU A 81 8.08 4.98 7.75
C LEU A 81 8.24 6.49 7.67
N MET A 82 7.16 7.21 7.42
CA MET A 82 7.21 8.64 7.31
C MET A 82 6.85 9.29 8.64
N PRO A 83 7.29 10.53 8.87
CA PRO A 83 6.89 11.24 10.09
C PRO A 83 5.37 11.42 10.15
N PRO A 84 4.81 11.53 11.34
CA PRO A 84 3.35 11.61 11.47
C PRO A 84 2.74 12.81 10.77
N ASP A 85 3.50 13.89 10.63
CA ASP A 85 3.00 15.10 9.99
C ASP A 85 3.37 15.20 8.51
N TRP A 86 3.91 14.13 7.94
CA TRP A 86 4.26 14.15 6.52
C TRP A 86 3.00 14.20 5.68
N ASP A 87 3.05 14.98 4.61
CA ASP A 87 1.92 15.18 3.73
C ASP A 87 2.11 14.36 2.47
N GLY A 88 1.16 13.52 2.16
CA GLY A 88 1.20 12.72 0.95
C GLY A 88 1.73 11.32 1.16
N HIS A 89 1.76 10.57 0.07
CA HIS A 89 2.14 9.16 0.08
C HIS A 89 3.20 8.94 -0.98
N PRO A 90 4.46 8.80 -0.56
CA PRO A 90 5.60 8.94 -1.47
C PRO A 90 5.70 7.92 -2.60
N LEU A 91 5.13 6.74 -2.44
CA LEU A 91 5.27 5.73 -3.49
C LEU A 91 4.18 5.79 -4.53
N ARG A 92 3.24 6.71 -4.42
CA ARG A 92 2.30 6.94 -5.51
C ARG A 92 3.05 7.49 -6.71
N LYS A 93 2.70 7.00 -7.88
CA LYS A 93 3.38 7.41 -9.10
C LYS A 93 3.24 8.90 -9.37
N ASP A 94 2.14 9.50 -8.95
CA ASP A 94 1.91 10.90 -9.17
C ASP A 94 2.37 11.78 -8.02
N PHE A 95 3.11 11.21 -7.04
CA PHE A 95 3.68 12.00 -5.99
C PHE A 95 4.88 12.71 -6.59
N GLY A 96 4.70 13.93 -7.00
CA GLY A 96 5.72 14.64 -7.75
C GLY A 96 6.89 15.05 -6.90
N VAL A 97 8.06 15.10 -7.51
CA VAL A 97 9.25 15.58 -6.84
C VAL A 97 9.02 17.00 -6.33
N GLY A 98 8.27 17.78 -7.06
CA GLY A 98 8.00 19.14 -6.66
C GLY A 98 7.11 19.25 -5.44
N SER A 99 6.42 18.19 -5.06
CA SER A 99 5.64 18.25 -3.84
C SER A 99 6.47 17.93 -2.61
N VAL A 100 7.71 17.55 -2.77
CA VAL A 100 8.56 17.18 -1.65
C VAL A 100 9.52 18.33 -1.39
N PRO A 101 9.48 18.94 -0.22
CA PRO A 101 10.49 19.96 0.09
C PRO A 101 11.83 19.27 0.05
N VAL A 102 12.71 19.82 -0.73
CA VAL A 102 14.01 19.25 -0.80
C VAL A 102 14.75 19.63 0.42
N GLN A 103 14.97 18.67 1.24
CA GLN A 103 15.58 19.00 2.45
C GLN A 103 16.78 18.24 2.60
N PHE A 104 17.49 18.16 1.61
CA PHE A 104 18.67 17.48 1.72
C PHE A 104 19.58 18.29 2.45
N LYS A 105 19.48 18.42 3.55
CA LYS A 105 20.24 19.13 4.18
C LYS A 105 21.26 18.49 4.42
N GLY A 106 21.67 18.82 4.55
CA GLY A 106 22.45 18.28 4.85
C GLY A 106 22.62 17.84 3.77
N ALA A 107 22.39 18.06 3.15
CA ALA A 107 22.41 17.66 2.21
C ALA A 107 21.97 18.59 1.60
N ALA A 108 22.10 19.11 1.52
CA ALA A 108 21.66 19.65 1.10
C ALA A 108 20.99 19.95 0.60
N ALA A 109 21.01 20.40 0.25
CA ALA A 109 20.33 20.52 -0.09
C ALA A 109 19.91 20.64 -0.79
N PRO A 110 19.78 21.04 -1.37
CA PRO A 110 19.19 21.00 -2.05
C PRO A 110 19.23 20.92 -2.87
N ARG A 111 19.37 20.89 -3.54
CA ARG A 111 19.36 20.75 -4.30
C ARG A 111 18.93 21.14 -4.81
#